data_cf19870c129698deb8610cb1fed1cffa
#
_entry.id   cf19870c129698deb8610cb1fed1cffa
#
_cell.length_a   1.000
_cell.length_b   1.000
_cell.length_c   1.000
_cell.angle_alpha   90.00
_cell.angle_beta   90.00
_cell.angle_gamma   90.00
#
_symmetry.space_group_name_H-M   'P 1'
#
loop_
_entity.id
_entity.type
_entity.pdbx_description
1 polymer ?
#
loop_
_entity_poly.entity_id
_entity_poly.type
_entity_poly.pdbx_seq_one_letter_code
_entity_poly.pdbx_strand_id
1 'polypeptide(L)'
;MDYHFYRDRIHTSAFGARLNARSTAEGLAASTHPALKALQACLTNLEPPAAQVKREKGKPVVFITGDSTVKNEDKDPDGMWGWGSQAGTIFDTDKITVANEAKAGRSTRTYLEENRWERVYNALQPGDFVLIQFGHNDIGDIDRGKARGVIACAQDTSHVYRVNKAVSY
;
A
#
# COMPACT_ATOMS: atom_id res chain seq x y z
N MET A 1 11.50 -6.86 13.77
CA MET A 1 11.21 -6.49 12.37
C MET A 1 10.93 -5.02 12.30
N ASP A 2 11.94 -4.20 12.01
CA ASP A 2 11.75 -2.76 12.05
C ASP A 2 11.85 -2.12 10.68
N TYR A 3 10.84 -2.36 9.83
CA TYR A 3 10.63 -1.56 8.62
C TYR A 3 10.41 -0.08 8.91
N HIS A 4 10.29 0.27 10.19
CA HIS A 4 9.91 1.60 10.63
C HIS A 4 11.09 2.50 10.92
N PHE A 5 12.28 1.94 11.13
CA PHE A 5 13.45 2.70 11.54
C PHE A 5 14.44 2.95 10.41
N TYR A 6 15.09 4.10 10.49
CA TYR A 6 16.19 4.46 9.62
C TYR A 6 17.48 3.73 10.03
N ARG A 7 18.54 3.87 9.25
CA ARG A 7 19.82 3.14 9.40
C ARG A 7 20.51 3.25 10.77
N ASP A 8 20.14 4.19 11.61
CA ASP A 8 20.69 4.37 12.96
C ASP A 8 19.80 3.78 14.07
N ARG A 9 18.69 3.12 13.70
CA ARG A 9 17.69 2.53 14.60
C ARG A 9 17.00 3.52 15.54
N ILE A 10 17.19 4.80 15.34
CA ILE A 10 16.59 5.89 16.11
C ILE A 10 15.59 6.65 15.23
N HIS A 11 16.03 7.01 14.02
CA HIS A 11 15.18 7.73 13.08
C HIS A 11 14.33 6.75 12.28
N THR A 12 13.06 7.05 12.17
CA THR A 12 12.10 6.24 11.41
C THR A 12 12.29 6.41 9.90
N SER A 13 11.95 5.37 9.13
CA SER A 13 11.73 5.49 7.69
C SER A 13 10.55 6.44 7.40
N ALA A 14 10.36 6.82 6.16
CA ALA A 14 9.18 7.61 5.76
C ALA A 14 7.86 6.91 6.12
N PHE A 15 7.80 5.58 6.02
CA PHE A 15 6.65 4.79 6.46
C PHE A 15 6.49 4.82 7.98
N GLY A 16 7.56 4.55 8.73
CA GLY A 16 7.53 4.63 10.19
C GLY A 16 7.19 6.03 10.71
N ALA A 17 7.69 7.08 10.05
CA ALA A 17 7.35 8.45 10.40
C ALA A 17 5.85 8.74 10.21
N ARG A 18 5.25 8.24 9.11
CA ARG A 18 3.80 8.35 8.89
C ARG A 18 2.99 7.60 9.94
N LEU A 19 3.43 6.38 10.28
CA LEU A 19 2.77 5.58 11.31
C LEU A 19 2.81 6.28 12.67
N ASN A 20 3.96 6.83 13.05
CA ASN A 20 4.11 7.58 14.29
C ASN A 20 3.24 8.85 14.30
N ALA A 21 3.23 9.60 13.20
CA ALA A 21 2.38 10.79 13.08
C ALA A 21 0.89 10.44 13.21
N ARG A 22 0.47 9.33 12.57
CA ARG A 22 -0.90 8.82 12.69
C ARG A 22 -1.22 8.42 14.13
N SER A 23 -0.40 7.61 14.76
CA SER A 23 -0.60 7.19 16.16
C SER A 23 -0.66 8.38 17.11
N THR A 24 0.15 9.42 16.87
CA THR A 24 0.10 10.66 17.64
C THR A 24 -1.23 11.38 17.43
N ALA A 25 -1.69 11.50 16.19
CA ALA A 25 -2.95 12.15 15.86
C ALA A 25 -4.17 11.38 16.44
N GLU A 26 -4.14 10.05 16.38
CA GLU A 26 -5.16 9.18 17.01
C GLU A 26 -5.18 9.36 18.53
N GLY A 27 -4.01 9.39 19.18
CA GLY A 27 -3.90 9.65 20.61
C GLY A 27 -4.44 11.04 21.00
N LEU A 28 -4.17 12.05 20.18
CA LEU A 28 -4.73 13.40 20.38
C LEU A 28 -6.26 13.38 20.19
N ALA A 29 -6.77 12.73 19.14
CA ALA A 29 -8.21 12.63 18.88
C ALA A 29 -8.98 11.95 20.02
N ALA A 30 -8.36 10.91 20.61
CA ALA A 30 -8.94 10.15 21.73
C ALA A 30 -8.82 10.86 23.10
N SER A 31 -8.03 11.92 23.21
CA SER A 31 -7.80 12.60 24.48
C SER A 31 -9.05 13.33 25.00
N THR A 32 -9.33 13.17 26.28
CA THR A 32 -10.41 13.89 26.97
C THR A 32 -9.94 15.19 27.63
N HIS A 33 -8.65 15.53 27.51
CA HIS A 33 -8.07 16.69 28.18
C HIS A 33 -8.60 18.02 27.59
N PRO A 34 -9.20 18.91 28.39
CA PRO A 34 -9.88 20.12 27.88
C PRO A 34 -8.97 21.06 27.06
N ALA A 35 -7.69 21.18 27.45
CA ALA A 35 -6.73 22.03 26.74
C ALA A 35 -6.42 21.58 25.31
N LEU A 36 -6.70 20.32 24.96
CA LEU A 36 -6.43 19.77 23.64
C LEU A 36 -7.59 19.92 22.64
N LYS A 37 -8.76 20.43 23.09
CA LYS A 37 -9.94 20.56 22.20
C LYS A 37 -9.66 21.41 20.96
N ALA A 38 -8.96 22.52 21.12
CA ALA A 38 -8.61 23.38 19.98
C ALA A 38 -7.68 22.69 18.99
N LEU A 39 -6.73 21.89 19.48
CA LEU A 39 -5.81 21.11 18.66
C LEU A 39 -6.54 19.94 17.98
N GLN A 40 -7.43 19.26 18.70
CA GLN A 40 -8.29 18.20 18.13
C GLN A 40 -9.11 18.70 16.94
N ALA A 41 -9.66 19.89 17.02
CA ALA A 41 -10.43 20.51 15.93
C ALA A 41 -9.58 20.80 14.68
N CYS A 42 -8.24 20.80 14.79
CA CYS A 42 -7.31 21.01 13.69
C CYS A 42 -6.83 19.68 13.06
N LEU A 43 -7.19 18.53 13.63
CA LEU A 43 -6.81 17.24 13.07
C LEU A 43 -7.55 16.98 11.76
N THR A 44 -6.80 16.66 10.74
CA THR A 44 -7.32 16.30 9.41
C THR A 44 -6.56 15.08 8.88
N ASN A 45 -7.17 14.35 7.96
CA ASN A 45 -6.53 13.25 7.22
C ASN A 45 -5.87 12.20 8.15
N LEU A 46 -6.55 11.81 9.22
CA LEU A 46 -6.09 10.75 10.13
C LEU A 46 -5.90 9.41 9.40
N GLU A 47 -6.68 9.18 8.37
CA GLU A 47 -6.59 8.00 7.52
C GLU A 47 -6.10 8.36 6.11
N PRO A 48 -5.29 7.50 5.48
CA PRO A 48 -5.04 7.62 4.05
C PRO A 48 -6.37 7.65 3.30
N PRO A 49 -6.50 8.45 2.24
CA PRO A 49 -7.72 8.48 1.47
C PRO A 49 -8.03 7.09 0.90
N ALA A 50 -9.27 6.65 1.01
CA ALA A 50 -9.72 5.41 0.40
C ALA A 50 -9.50 5.43 -1.12
N ALA A 51 -9.32 4.26 -1.71
CA ALA A 51 -9.32 4.12 -3.16
C ALA A 51 -10.64 4.62 -3.74
N GLN A 52 -10.54 5.39 -4.82
CA GLN A 52 -11.71 5.94 -5.49
C GLN A 52 -12.34 4.85 -6.37
N VAL A 53 -13.43 4.26 -5.89
CA VAL A 53 -14.17 3.23 -6.62
C VAL A 53 -15.61 3.67 -6.79
N LYS A 54 -16.08 3.65 -8.04
CA LYS A 54 -17.50 3.88 -8.32
C LYS A 54 -18.28 2.64 -7.90
N ARG A 55 -18.91 2.70 -6.73
CA ARG A 55 -19.75 1.60 -6.23
C ARG A 55 -21.16 1.69 -6.81
N GLU A 56 -21.69 0.53 -7.17
CA GLU A 56 -23.08 0.36 -7.55
C GLU A 56 -23.82 -0.42 -6.46
N LYS A 57 -25.05 0.00 -6.16
CA LYS A 57 -25.86 -0.62 -5.10
C LYS A 57 -26.09 -2.12 -5.41
N GLY A 58 -25.75 -2.96 -4.45
CA GLY A 58 -25.94 -4.42 -4.55
C GLY A 58 -24.83 -5.15 -5.29
N LYS A 59 -23.81 -4.45 -5.82
CA LYS A 59 -22.64 -5.09 -6.43
C LYS A 59 -21.45 -5.06 -5.49
N PRO A 60 -20.82 -6.20 -5.18
CA PRO A 60 -19.52 -6.21 -4.53
C PRO A 60 -18.45 -5.64 -5.45
N VAL A 61 -17.30 -5.29 -4.88
CA VAL A 61 -16.12 -4.87 -5.62
C VAL A 61 -15.06 -5.96 -5.54
N VAL A 62 -14.40 -6.27 -6.65
CA VAL A 62 -13.13 -6.99 -6.64
C VAL A 62 -11.99 -6.02 -6.82
N PHE A 63 -11.21 -5.81 -5.76
CA PHE A 63 -9.97 -5.05 -5.81
C PHE A 63 -8.85 -5.96 -6.29
N ILE A 64 -8.09 -5.49 -7.27
CA ILE A 64 -6.93 -6.21 -7.79
C ILE A 64 -5.69 -5.41 -7.44
N THR A 65 -4.79 -5.99 -6.65
CA THR A 65 -3.53 -5.35 -6.22
C THR A 65 -2.35 -6.13 -6.79
N GLY A 66 -1.28 -5.43 -7.11
CA GLY A 66 -0.11 -6.06 -7.69
C GLY A 66 0.85 -5.06 -8.35
N ASP A 67 1.75 -5.60 -9.13
CA ASP A 67 2.76 -4.84 -9.88
C ASP A 67 2.39 -4.62 -11.36
N SER A 68 3.40 -4.46 -12.24
CA SER A 68 3.20 -4.27 -13.69
C SER A 68 2.59 -5.48 -14.39
N THR A 69 2.77 -6.69 -13.85
CA THR A 69 2.18 -7.90 -14.42
C THR A 69 0.66 -7.95 -14.24
N VAL A 70 0.14 -7.13 -13.34
CA VAL A 70 -1.29 -6.94 -13.04
C VAL A 70 -1.81 -5.62 -13.60
N LYS A 71 -1.07 -4.52 -13.34
CA LYS A 71 -1.41 -3.19 -13.84
C LYS A 71 -0.83 -3.02 -15.21
N ASN A 72 -1.41 -2.68 -16.20
CA ASN A 72 -0.91 -1.91 -17.34
C ASN A 72 -2.05 -1.09 -17.89
N GLU A 73 -1.72 0.01 -18.47
CA GLU A 73 -2.66 0.92 -19.05
C GLU A 73 -2.92 0.54 -20.52
N ASP A 74 -4.10 0.84 -21.00
CA ASP A 74 -4.54 0.54 -22.39
C ASP A 74 -3.66 1.17 -23.48
N LYS A 75 -2.75 2.06 -23.08
CA LYS A 75 -1.88 2.82 -23.96
C LYS A 75 -0.41 2.65 -23.63
N ASP A 76 -0.01 1.46 -23.18
CA ASP A 76 1.40 1.17 -23.00
C ASP A 76 2.11 1.17 -24.37
N PRO A 77 3.04 2.09 -24.61
CA PRO A 77 3.71 2.22 -25.92
C PRO A 77 4.60 1.02 -26.25
N ASP A 78 5.02 0.26 -25.22
CA ASP A 78 5.86 -0.93 -25.37
C ASP A 78 5.03 -2.22 -25.52
N GLY A 79 3.70 -2.11 -25.50
CA GLY A 79 2.79 -3.26 -25.64
C GLY A 79 2.79 -4.21 -24.45
N MET A 80 3.25 -3.75 -23.28
CA MET A 80 3.25 -4.55 -22.05
C MET A 80 1.91 -4.42 -21.32
N TRP A 81 1.21 -5.55 -21.17
CA TRP A 81 -0.13 -5.60 -20.58
C TRP A 81 -0.15 -6.44 -19.30
N GLY A 82 -0.66 -5.88 -18.23
CA GLY A 82 -0.99 -6.64 -17.03
C GLY A 82 -2.40 -7.23 -17.11
N TRP A 83 -2.59 -8.46 -16.66
CA TRP A 83 -3.88 -9.15 -16.77
C TRP A 83 -5.03 -8.41 -16.10
N GLY A 84 -4.76 -7.65 -15.04
CA GLY A 84 -5.77 -6.87 -14.33
C GLY A 84 -6.40 -5.77 -15.20
N SER A 85 -5.73 -5.31 -16.27
CA SER A 85 -6.31 -4.39 -17.24
C SER A 85 -7.41 -5.04 -18.08
N GLN A 86 -7.38 -6.38 -18.19
CA GLN A 86 -8.35 -7.19 -18.93
C GLN A 86 -9.43 -7.79 -18.01
N ALA A 87 -9.34 -7.57 -16.70
CA ALA A 87 -10.26 -8.19 -15.73
C ALA A 87 -11.74 -7.86 -16.01
N GLY A 88 -12.02 -6.64 -16.50
CA GLY A 88 -13.38 -6.26 -16.90
C GLY A 88 -13.97 -7.06 -18.04
N THR A 89 -13.16 -7.80 -18.81
CA THR A 89 -13.64 -8.71 -19.87
C THR A 89 -13.86 -10.14 -19.37
N ILE A 90 -13.34 -10.46 -18.19
CA ILE A 90 -13.39 -11.80 -17.58
C ILE A 90 -14.50 -11.87 -16.53
N PHE A 91 -14.62 -10.84 -15.71
CA PHE A 91 -15.68 -10.74 -14.71
C PHE A 91 -16.98 -10.22 -15.34
N ASP A 92 -18.09 -10.79 -14.91
CA ASP A 92 -19.44 -10.29 -15.25
C ASP A 92 -19.66 -8.94 -14.54
N THR A 93 -19.43 -7.86 -15.27
CA THR A 93 -19.52 -6.49 -14.72
C THR A 93 -20.95 -6.07 -14.37
N ASP A 94 -21.95 -6.85 -14.73
CA ASP A 94 -23.32 -6.63 -14.24
C ASP A 94 -23.50 -7.12 -12.81
N LYS A 95 -22.62 -8.01 -12.34
CA LYS A 95 -22.65 -8.63 -11.01
C LYS A 95 -21.58 -8.12 -10.06
N ILE A 96 -20.45 -7.64 -10.57
CA ILE A 96 -19.32 -7.22 -9.76
C ILE A 96 -18.62 -5.99 -10.37
N THR A 97 -18.16 -5.08 -9.54
CA THR A 97 -17.31 -3.96 -9.97
C THR A 97 -15.85 -4.37 -9.90
N VAL A 98 -15.10 -4.13 -10.96
CA VAL A 98 -13.64 -4.39 -10.98
C VAL A 98 -12.87 -3.10 -10.69
N ALA A 99 -12.02 -3.14 -9.66
CA ALA A 99 -11.15 -2.03 -9.27
C ALA A 99 -9.67 -2.46 -9.33
N ASN A 100 -8.97 -2.13 -10.41
CA ASN A 100 -7.55 -2.43 -10.53
C ASN A 100 -6.70 -1.33 -9.88
N GLU A 101 -6.26 -1.59 -8.65
CA GLU A 101 -5.38 -0.73 -7.84
C GLU A 101 -3.90 -1.11 -7.93
N ALA A 102 -3.55 -2.07 -8.80
CA ALA A 102 -2.16 -2.46 -9.02
C ALA A 102 -1.32 -1.29 -9.53
N LYS A 103 -0.03 -1.28 -9.21
CA LYS A 103 0.89 -0.23 -9.62
C LYS A 103 2.19 -0.82 -10.17
N ALA A 104 2.49 -0.50 -11.41
CA ALA A 104 3.69 -0.94 -12.09
C ALA A 104 4.97 -0.64 -11.27
N GLY A 105 5.85 -1.62 -11.21
CA GLY A 105 7.15 -1.52 -10.56
C GLY A 105 7.13 -1.57 -9.02
N ARG A 106 6.02 -1.96 -8.39
CA ARG A 106 5.96 -2.12 -6.93
C ARG A 106 6.19 -3.55 -6.53
N SER A 107 6.95 -3.70 -5.44
CA SER A 107 7.01 -4.93 -4.65
C SER A 107 5.94 -4.87 -3.55
N THR A 108 5.78 -5.97 -2.81
CA THR A 108 4.95 -5.96 -1.59
C THR A 108 5.38 -4.86 -0.65
N ARG A 109 6.68 -4.70 -0.40
CA ARG A 109 7.23 -3.66 0.46
C ARG A 109 6.92 -2.25 -0.02
N THR A 110 7.23 -1.93 -1.28
CA THR A 110 7.04 -0.57 -1.80
C THR A 110 5.56 -0.22 -1.96
N TYR A 111 4.69 -1.19 -2.16
CA TYR A 111 3.24 -1.00 -2.19
C TYR A 111 2.70 -0.58 -0.82
N LEU A 112 3.20 -1.19 0.27
CA LEU A 112 2.91 -0.78 1.64
C LEU A 112 3.50 0.59 1.97
N GLU A 113 4.79 0.82 1.66
CA GLU A 113 5.47 2.09 1.92
C GLU A 113 4.79 3.30 1.29
N GLU A 114 4.09 3.10 0.16
CA GLU A 114 3.32 4.15 -0.52
C GLU A 114 1.86 4.28 -0.04
N ASN A 115 1.47 3.62 1.05
CA ASN A 115 0.11 3.56 1.58
C ASN A 115 -0.94 3.09 0.56
N ARG A 116 -0.54 2.27 -0.42
CA ARG A 116 -1.48 1.79 -1.45
C ARG A 116 -2.41 0.72 -0.91
N TRP A 117 -1.88 -0.13 -0.01
CA TRP A 117 -2.69 -1.12 0.67
C TRP A 117 -3.73 -0.47 1.58
N GLU A 118 -3.34 0.53 2.36
CA GLU A 118 -4.26 1.25 3.25
C GLU A 118 -5.41 1.90 2.48
N ARG A 119 -5.13 2.43 1.29
CA ARG A 119 -6.19 2.98 0.42
C ARG A 119 -7.21 1.92 0.01
N VAL A 120 -6.75 0.73 -0.37
CA VAL A 120 -7.64 -0.40 -0.70
C VAL A 120 -8.39 -0.85 0.55
N TYR A 121 -7.67 -1.05 1.65
CA TYR A 121 -8.25 -1.48 2.92
C TYR A 121 -9.36 -0.55 3.41
N ASN A 122 -9.14 0.76 3.35
CA ASN A 122 -10.13 1.77 3.76
C ASN A 122 -11.34 1.85 2.81
N ALA A 123 -11.22 1.32 1.59
CA ALA A 123 -12.32 1.25 0.64
C ALA A 123 -13.15 -0.03 0.75
N LEU A 124 -12.64 -1.08 1.42
CA LEU A 124 -13.29 -2.38 1.51
C LEU A 124 -14.61 -2.30 2.30
N GLN A 125 -15.57 -3.07 1.82
CA GLN A 125 -16.86 -3.27 2.49
C GLN A 125 -17.17 -4.77 2.59
N PRO A 126 -18.03 -5.19 3.52
CA PRO A 126 -18.46 -6.57 3.60
C PRO A 126 -19.00 -7.08 2.26
N GLY A 127 -18.51 -8.23 1.82
CA GLY A 127 -18.86 -8.83 0.54
C GLY A 127 -17.90 -8.51 -0.62
N ASP A 128 -16.96 -7.59 -0.45
CA ASP A 128 -15.92 -7.33 -1.43
C ASP A 128 -14.86 -8.44 -1.47
N PHE A 129 -14.09 -8.46 -2.55
CA PHE A 129 -12.99 -9.40 -2.76
C PHE A 129 -11.68 -8.65 -3.00
N VAL A 130 -10.57 -9.27 -2.64
CA VAL A 130 -9.23 -8.77 -2.96
C VAL A 130 -8.41 -9.86 -3.62
N LEU A 131 -7.87 -9.56 -4.79
CA LEU A 131 -6.88 -10.39 -5.47
C LEU A 131 -5.52 -9.71 -5.35
N ILE A 132 -4.51 -10.45 -4.86
CA ILE A 132 -3.17 -9.94 -4.59
C ILE A 132 -2.16 -10.72 -5.41
N GLN A 133 -1.38 -10.02 -6.24
CA GLN A 133 -0.28 -10.62 -6.98
C GLN A 133 0.94 -9.71 -6.99
N PHE A 134 1.97 -10.14 -6.27
CA PHE A 134 3.31 -9.57 -6.29
C PHE A 134 4.35 -10.68 -6.49
N GLY A 135 5.61 -10.34 -6.61
CA GLY A 135 6.71 -11.29 -6.73
C GLY A 135 7.81 -10.79 -7.66
N HIS A 136 7.45 -10.28 -8.83
CA HIS A 136 8.42 -9.89 -9.84
C HIS A 136 9.43 -8.84 -9.36
N ASN A 137 8.99 -7.86 -8.59
CA ASN A 137 9.84 -6.83 -8.01
C ASN A 137 10.38 -7.21 -6.63
N ASP A 138 9.77 -8.19 -5.95
CA ASP A 138 10.16 -8.64 -4.61
C ASP A 138 11.52 -9.36 -4.63
N ILE A 139 11.85 -10.04 -5.73
CA ILE A 139 13.12 -10.72 -5.94
C ILE A 139 14.26 -9.79 -6.40
N GLY A 140 13.99 -8.50 -6.58
CA GLY A 140 14.98 -7.52 -6.98
C GLY A 140 15.96 -7.17 -5.86
N ASP A 141 16.94 -6.32 -6.19
CA ASP A 141 17.86 -5.78 -5.18
C ASP A 141 17.12 -4.99 -4.11
N ILE A 142 17.55 -5.16 -2.87
CA ILE A 142 16.98 -4.47 -1.71
C ILE A 142 17.56 -3.06 -1.59
N ASP A 143 18.86 -2.91 -1.86
CA ASP A 143 19.64 -1.70 -1.59
C ASP A 143 20.29 -1.07 -2.82
N ARG A 144 20.15 -1.66 -4.00
CA ARG A 144 20.75 -1.19 -5.26
C ARG A 144 19.70 -0.98 -6.34
N GLY A 145 20.12 -0.28 -7.38
CA GLY A 145 19.26 -0.02 -8.53
C GLY A 145 17.94 0.63 -8.12
N LYS A 146 16.83 -0.02 -8.44
CA LYS A 146 15.50 0.45 -8.08
C LYS A 146 15.11 0.16 -6.62
N ALA A 147 15.93 -0.61 -5.91
CA ALA A 147 15.80 -0.92 -4.49
C ALA A 147 14.38 -1.36 -4.08
N ARG A 148 13.81 -2.32 -4.81
CA ARG A 148 12.42 -2.78 -4.63
C ARG A 148 12.31 -4.09 -3.87
N GLY A 149 13.38 -4.86 -3.78
CA GLY A 149 13.39 -6.18 -3.19
C GLY A 149 12.86 -6.23 -1.76
N VAL A 150 12.46 -7.42 -1.36
CA VAL A 150 12.06 -7.75 0.01
C VAL A 150 12.88 -8.94 0.50
N ILE A 151 13.00 -9.10 1.80
CA ILE A 151 13.60 -10.28 2.41
C ILE A 151 12.56 -11.39 2.44
N ALA A 152 12.89 -12.53 1.83
CA ALA A 152 11.94 -13.65 1.73
C ALA A 152 11.62 -14.32 3.07
N CYS A 153 12.51 -14.19 4.06
CA CYS A 153 12.33 -14.78 5.37
C CYS A 153 12.49 -13.75 6.48
N ALA A 154 11.41 -13.50 7.19
CA ALA A 154 11.40 -12.57 8.31
C ALA A 154 12.18 -13.07 9.55
N GLN A 155 12.65 -14.31 9.56
CA GLN A 155 13.38 -14.91 10.67
C GLN A 155 14.91 -14.77 10.54
N ASP A 156 15.41 -14.48 9.34
CA ASP A 156 16.84 -14.24 9.15
C ASP A 156 17.16 -12.76 9.33
N THR A 157 17.58 -12.41 10.54
CA THR A 157 18.08 -11.08 10.89
C THR A 157 19.61 -10.96 10.79
N SER A 158 20.28 -11.96 10.23
CA SER A 158 21.74 -11.98 10.12
C SER A 158 22.28 -10.96 9.12
N HIS A 159 21.46 -10.55 8.15
CA HIS A 159 21.80 -9.56 7.16
C HIS A 159 20.96 -8.29 7.29
N VAL A 160 21.61 -7.15 7.31
CA VAL A 160 20.98 -5.83 7.32
C VAL A 160 21.17 -5.19 5.96
N TYR A 161 20.08 -4.91 5.27
CA TYR A 161 20.08 -4.21 3.99
C TYR A 161 19.66 -2.75 4.16
N ARG A 162 20.28 -1.86 3.40
CA ARG A 162 19.99 -0.44 3.39
C ARG A 162 19.37 -0.06 2.06
N VAL A 163 18.14 0.41 2.11
CA VAL A 163 17.36 0.77 0.93
C VAL A 163 17.00 2.24 1.00
N ASN A 164 17.51 3.03 0.05
CA ASN A 164 17.24 4.48 0.00
C ASN A 164 17.39 5.16 1.37
N LYS A 165 18.46 4.78 2.11
CA LYS A 165 18.74 5.21 3.48
C LYS A 165 17.82 4.62 4.56
N ALA A 166 16.85 3.80 4.23
CA ALA A 166 16.11 2.97 5.18
C ALA A 166 16.81 1.62 5.42
N VAL A 167 16.51 0.96 6.50
CA VAL A 167 17.01 -0.37 6.84
C VAL A 167 15.89 -1.39 6.65
N SER A 168 16.18 -2.45 5.91
CA SER A 168 15.33 -3.62 5.77
C SER A 168 16.06 -4.83 6.34
N TYR A 169 15.40 -5.67 7.09
CA TYR A 169 15.90 -6.91 7.68
C TYR A 169 15.24 -8.09 7.02
#